data_54d5d81e481c23dd4a5d52e4f7414209
#
_entry.id   54d5d81e481c23dd4a5d52e4f7414209
#
_cell.length_a   1.000
_cell.length_b   1.000
_cell.length_c   1.000
_cell.angle_alpha   90.00
_cell.angle_beta   90.00
_cell.angle_gamma   90.00
#
_symmetry.space_group_name_H-M   'P 1'
#
loop_
_entity.id
_entity.type
_entity.pdbx_description
1 polymer ?
#
loop_
_entity_poly.entity_id
_entity_poly.type
_entity_poly.pdbx_seq_one_letter_code
_entity_poly.pdbx_strand_id
1 'polypeptide(L)'
;MARLSSEKAVQAVAYEKLHGTGFGGNAYTDHGRAREPEIARWVKANHGISPSTTLFHAHGEPLHLATPDGVATRGSTVLLSEIKTTSSAWRTIPRSYLRQIWWQQYVLGADRTLLVWEQHLDFVPLTGDPLCRWVERDDNEIHILVGLANRLLDIIAR
;
A
#
# COMPACT_ATOMS: atom_id res chain seq x y z
N MET A 1 -5.19 -3.51 5.01
CA MET A 1 -5.04 -2.30 5.84
C MET A 1 -5.71 -1.06 5.24
N ALA A 2 -5.66 -0.84 3.92
CA ALA A 2 -6.31 0.32 3.28
C ALA A 2 -7.78 0.57 3.70
N ARG A 3 -8.52 -0.48 3.96
CA ARG A 3 -9.95 -0.44 4.33
C ARG A 3 -10.23 -0.23 5.82
N LEU A 4 -9.24 -0.38 6.70
CA LEU A 4 -9.44 -0.24 8.15
C LEU A 4 -9.53 1.23 8.57
N SER A 5 -10.70 1.80 8.44
CA SER A 5 -10.97 3.22 8.74
C SER A 5 -11.81 3.45 10.00
N SER A 6 -12.45 2.40 10.53
CA SER A 6 -13.34 2.47 11.68
C SER A 6 -13.66 1.08 12.22
N GLU A 7 -14.27 1.00 13.40
CA GLU A 7 -14.75 -0.27 13.98
C GLU A 7 -15.75 -1.00 13.04
N LYS A 8 -16.63 -0.27 12.36
CA LYS A 8 -17.54 -0.85 11.36
C LYS A 8 -16.76 -1.49 10.20
N ALA A 9 -15.69 -0.86 9.74
CA ALA A 9 -14.84 -1.40 8.69
C ALA A 9 -14.08 -2.66 9.17
N VAL A 10 -13.65 -2.70 10.43
CA VAL A 10 -13.05 -3.89 11.06
C VAL A 10 -14.01 -5.07 11.02
N GLN A 11 -15.27 -4.89 11.42
CA GLN A 11 -16.30 -5.94 11.39
C GLN A 11 -16.53 -6.48 9.96
N ALA A 12 -16.61 -5.58 8.98
CA ALA A 12 -16.80 -5.97 7.58
C ALA A 12 -15.60 -6.78 7.05
N VAL A 13 -14.37 -6.35 7.35
CA VAL A 13 -13.16 -7.06 6.95
C VAL A 13 -13.04 -8.41 7.67
N ALA A 14 -13.41 -8.49 8.95
CA ALA A 14 -13.43 -9.74 9.71
C ALA A 14 -14.40 -10.74 9.07
N TYR A 15 -15.63 -10.31 8.76
CA TYR A 15 -16.60 -11.14 8.09
C TYR A 15 -16.09 -11.71 6.77
N GLU A 16 -15.49 -10.86 5.93
CA GLU A 16 -14.93 -11.30 4.65
C GLU A 16 -13.77 -12.29 4.81
N LYS A 17 -12.90 -12.11 5.82
CA LYS A 17 -11.81 -13.05 6.09
C LYS A 17 -12.30 -14.43 6.55
N LEU A 18 -13.40 -14.46 7.30
CA LEU A 18 -13.99 -15.71 7.80
C LEU A 18 -14.81 -16.45 6.76
N HIS A 19 -15.46 -15.71 5.83
CA HIS A 19 -16.42 -16.26 4.88
C HIS A 19 -15.98 -16.16 3.41
N GLY A 20 -14.84 -15.51 3.15
CA GLY A 20 -14.36 -15.23 1.80
C GLY A 20 -15.02 -14.01 1.16
N THR A 21 -14.44 -13.55 0.06
CA THR A 21 -15.01 -12.52 -0.81
C THR A 21 -15.28 -13.12 -2.17
N GLY A 22 -16.33 -12.70 -2.85
CA GLY A 22 -16.63 -13.12 -4.23
C GLY A 22 -15.78 -12.40 -5.29
N PHE A 23 -14.81 -11.56 -4.87
CA PHE A 23 -14.02 -10.75 -5.81
C PHE A 23 -12.84 -11.53 -6.39
N GLY A 24 -12.88 -11.82 -7.69
CA GLY A 24 -11.82 -12.49 -8.46
C GLY A 24 -10.91 -11.57 -9.29
N GLY A 25 -11.06 -10.24 -9.15
CA GLY A 25 -10.38 -9.26 -10.00
C GLY A 25 -11.27 -8.71 -11.12
N ASN A 26 -10.74 -7.72 -11.84
CA ASN A 26 -11.39 -7.10 -13.01
C ASN A 26 -10.33 -6.50 -13.95
N ALA A 27 -10.76 -5.88 -15.06
CA ALA A 27 -9.87 -5.25 -16.04
C ALA A 27 -8.93 -4.19 -15.46
N TYR A 28 -9.35 -3.44 -14.43
CA TYR A 28 -8.50 -2.46 -13.73
C TYR A 28 -7.40 -3.14 -12.93
N THR A 29 -7.70 -4.24 -12.27
CA THR A 29 -6.72 -5.05 -11.54
C THR A 29 -5.69 -5.65 -12.50
N ASP A 30 -6.13 -6.18 -13.64
CA ASP A 30 -5.26 -6.78 -14.66
C ASP A 30 -4.36 -5.73 -15.29
N HIS A 31 -4.90 -4.54 -15.60
CA HIS A 31 -4.11 -3.40 -16.07
C HIS A 31 -3.04 -2.99 -15.08
N GLY A 32 -3.39 -2.85 -13.80
CA GLY A 32 -2.43 -2.53 -12.74
C GLY A 32 -1.29 -3.53 -12.67
N ARG A 33 -1.59 -4.82 -12.68
CA ARG A 33 -0.58 -5.89 -12.68
C ARG A 33 0.32 -5.84 -13.92
N ALA A 34 -0.23 -5.53 -15.08
CA ALA A 34 0.54 -5.42 -16.33
C ALA A 34 1.47 -4.19 -16.32
N ARG A 35 1.07 -3.07 -15.72
CA ARG A 35 1.84 -1.82 -15.68
C ARG A 35 2.88 -1.78 -14.58
N GLU A 36 2.63 -2.45 -13.47
CA GLU A 36 3.48 -2.40 -12.27
C GLU A 36 4.98 -2.66 -12.56
N PRO A 37 5.40 -3.69 -13.33
CA PRO A 37 6.82 -3.93 -13.60
C PRO A 37 7.52 -2.78 -14.33
N GLU A 38 6.83 -2.09 -15.23
CA GLU A 38 7.40 -0.95 -15.95
C GLU A 38 7.54 0.27 -15.04
N ILE A 39 6.52 0.55 -14.25
CA ILE A 39 6.55 1.64 -13.27
C ILE A 39 7.65 1.35 -12.22
N ALA A 40 7.78 0.12 -11.76
CA ALA A 40 8.82 -0.28 -10.81
C ALA A 40 10.24 -0.09 -11.37
N ARG A 41 10.47 -0.37 -12.66
CA ARG A 41 11.75 -0.08 -13.32
C ARG A 41 12.04 1.42 -13.37
N TRP A 42 11.03 2.23 -13.66
CA TRP A 42 11.14 3.70 -13.63
C TRP A 42 11.49 4.20 -12.22
N VAL A 43 10.85 3.68 -11.19
CA VAL A 43 11.12 4.01 -9.78
C VAL A 43 12.57 3.67 -9.42
N LYS A 44 13.06 2.50 -9.80
CA LYS A 44 14.44 2.10 -9.57
C LYS A 44 15.43 3.02 -10.27
N ALA A 45 15.18 3.33 -11.53
CA ALA A 45 16.07 4.17 -12.34
C ALA A 45 16.13 5.62 -11.84
N ASN A 46 15.00 6.20 -11.40
CA ASN A 46 14.90 7.61 -11.05
C ASN A 46 15.05 7.89 -9.54
N HIS A 47 14.73 6.91 -8.69
CA HIS A 47 14.71 7.08 -7.22
C HIS A 47 15.57 6.07 -6.46
N GLY A 48 16.12 5.07 -7.12
CA GLY A 48 16.99 4.07 -6.50
C GLY A 48 16.27 3.13 -5.52
N ILE A 49 14.94 2.98 -5.65
CA ILE A 49 14.14 2.08 -4.84
C ILE A 49 13.92 0.81 -5.66
N SER A 50 14.44 -0.33 -5.18
CA SER A 50 14.36 -1.59 -5.90
C SER A 50 12.99 -2.24 -5.74
N PRO A 51 12.44 -2.85 -6.82
CA PRO A 51 11.22 -3.63 -6.73
C PRO A 51 11.29 -4.71 -5.65
N SER A 52 10.18 -4.97 -4.98
CA SER A 52 10.08 -6.01 -3.96
C SER A 52 8.73 -6.71 -4.06
N THR A 53 8.76 -8.03 -3.91
CA THR A 53 7.57 -8.88 -3.75
C THR A 53 7.59 -9.60 -2.39
N THR A 54 8.53 -9.22 -1.53
CA THR A 54 8.73 -9.84 -0.23
C THR A 54 7.62 -9.48 0.75
N LEU A 55 7.10 -10.48 1.44
CA LEU A 55 6.21 -10.32 2.58
C LEU A 55 7.03 -10.06 3.83
N PHE A 56 6.79 -8.92 4.47
CA PHE A 56 7.42 -8.53 5.72
C PHE A 56 6.43 -8.62 6.88
N HIS A 57 6.94 -8.79 8.08
CA HIS A 57 6.17 -8.63 9.31
C HIS A 57 6.81 -7.59 10.24
N ALA A 58 6.00 -6.94 11.06
CA ALA A 58 6.49 -5.99 12.04
C ALA A 58 7.30 -6.70 13.13
N HIS A 59 8.29 -5.99 13.69
CA HIS A 59 9.10 -6.52 14.79
C HIS A 59 8.21 -6.85 16.00
N GLY A 60 8.29 -8.08 16.49
CA GLY A 60 7.48 -8.56 17.60
C GLY A 60 6.01 -8.87 17.28
N GLU A 61 5.54 -8.61 16.06
CA GLU A 61 4.14 -8.79 15.66
C GLU A 61 4.02 -9.59 14.35
N PRO A 62 4.12 -10.92 14.41
CA PRO A 62 4.24 -11.77 13.22
C PRO A 62 2.99 -11.78 12.33
N LEU A 63 1.85 -11.31 12.83
CA LEU A 63 0.61 -11.20 12.04
C LEU A 63 0.40 -9.79 11.44
N HIS A 64 1.25 -8.84 11.76
CA HIS A 64 1.24 -7.52 11.13
C HIS A 64 2.10 -7.55 9.86
N LEU A 65 1.47 -7.82 8.74
CA LEU A 65 2.13 -8.13 7.48
C LEU A 65 2.00 -7.00 6.46
N ALA A 66 3.03 -6.82 5.63
CA ALA A 66 3.01 -5.89 4.50
C ALA A 66 3.88 -6.38 3.34
N THR A 67 3.49 -6.00 2.13
CA THR A 67 4.21 -6.23 0.87
C THR A 67 4.33 -4.88 0.14
N PRO A 68 5.34 -4.07 0.43
CA PRO A 68 5.58 -2.86 -0.36
C PRO A 68 6.04 -3.23 -1.78
N ASP A 69 5.74 -2.37 -2.76
CA ASP A 69 6.13 -2.60 -4.15
C ASP A 69 7.63 -2.35 -4.38
N GLY A 70 8.27 -1.59 -3.51
CA GLY A 70 9.71 -1.39 -3.53
C GLY A 70 10.29 -1.02 -2.17
N VAL A 71 11.56 -1.35 -1.99
CA VAL A 71 12.33 -1.12 -0.76
C VAL A 71 13.73 -0.63 -1.10
N ALA A 72 14.21 0.37 -0.37
CA ALA A 72 15.61 0.79 -0.38
C ALA A 72 16.07 1.12 1.05
N THR A 73 17.36 0.84 1.31
CA THR A 73 18.01 1.25 2.55
C THR A 73 19.18 2.17 2.20
N ARG A 74 19.29 3.30 2.91
CA ARG A 74 20.37 4.28 2.79
C ARG A 74 20.90 4.58 4.18
N GLY A 75 21.98 3.91 4.57
CA GLY A 75 22.43 3.89 5.96
C GLY A 75 21.36 3.27 6.87
N SER A 76 20.88 4.01 7.88
CA SER A 76 19.78 3.61 8.76
C SER A 76 18.39 3.98 8.24
N THR A 77 18.29 4.71 7.14
CA THR A 77 17.02 5.16 6.55
C THR A 77 16.43 4.08 5.66
N VAL A 78 15.17 3.75 5.88
CA VAL A 78 14.38 2.84 5.05
C VAL A 78 13.39 3.65 4.23
N LEU A 79 13.43 3.47 2.91
CA LEU A 79 12.53 4.10 1.95
C LEU A 79 11.70 3.01 1.26
N LEU A 80 10.43 3.28 1.07
CA LEU A 80 9.51 2.40 0.36
C LEU A 80 8.98 3.05 -0.91
N SER A 81 8.44 2.25 -1.81
CA SER A 81 7.57 2.71 -2.89
C SER A 81 6.27 1.91 -2.89
N GLU A 82 5.20 2.61 -3.28
CA GLU A 82 3.87 2.04 -3.53
C GLU A 82 3.41 2.52 -4.90
N ILE A 83 2.96 1.59 -5.73
CA ILE A 83 2.57 1.83 -7.13
C ILE A 83 1.07 1.70 -7.28
N LYS A 84 0.47 2.65 -7.98
CA LYS A 84 -0.97 2.65 -8.31
C LYS A 84 -1.19 2.96 -9.78
N THR A 85 -2.24 2.39 -10.34
CA THR A 85 -2.83 2.84 -11.61
C THR A 85 -4.24 3.35 -11.34
N THR A 86 -4.66 4.40 -12.02
CA THR A 86 -5.96 5.03 -11.78
C THR A 86 -6.54 5.63 -13.05
N SER A 87 -7.85 5.53 -13.21
CA SER A 87 -8.60 6.27 -14.24
C SER A 87 -9.01 7.67 -13.77
N SER A 88 -8.79 8.01 -12.50
CA SER A 88 -9.20 9.26 -11.89
C SER A 88 -8.04 10.22 -11.69
N ALA A 89 -8.24 11.49 -11.98
CA ALA A 89 -7.30 12.53 -11.58
C ALA A 89 -7.43 12.80 -10.07
N TRP A 90 -6.33 12.65 -9.34
CA TRP A 90 -6.34 12.92 -7.92
C TRP A 90 -6.01 14.38 -7.62
N ARG A 91 -6.93 15.07 -6.98
CA ARG A 91 -6.64 16.37 -6.35
C ARG A 91 -5.88 16.19 -5.03
N THR A 92 -6.22 15.13 -4.30
CA THR A 92 -5.56 14.70 -3.07
C THR A 92 -5.36 13.20 -3.12
N ILE A 93 -4.36 12.69 -2.41
CA ILE A 93 -4.13 11.25 -2.30
C ILE A 93 -5.33 10.61 -1.56
N PRO A 94 -5.95 9.56 -2.13
CA PRO A 94 -7.03 8.86 -1.46
C PRO A 94 -6.62 8.36 -0.07
N ARG A 95 -7.44 8.58 0.93
CA ARG A 95 -7.16 8.22 2.33
C ARG A 95 -6.86 6.72 2.52
N SER A 96 -7.49 5.87 1.72
CA SER A 96 -7.23 4.41 1.73
C SER A 96 -5.78 4.08 1.35
N TYR A 97 -5.20 4.81 0.40
CA TYR A 97 -3.80 4.60 0.01
C TYR A 97 -2.84 5.13 1.07
N LEU A 98 -3.15 6.26 1.71
CA LEU A 98 -2.38 6.75 2.85
C LEU A 98 -2.36 5.73 3.99
N ARG A 99 -3.50 5.12 4.35
CA ARG A 99 -3.55 4.06 5.38
C ARG A 99 -2.68 2.85 5.00
N GLN A 100 -2.70 2.43 3.75
CA GLN A 100 -1.84 1.34 3.27
C GLN A 100 -0.36 1.70 3.41
N ILE A 101 0.01 2.90 3.02
CA ILE A 101 1.39 3.42 3.09
C ILE A 101 1.86 3.52 4.54
N TRP A 102 1.10 4.13 5.43
CA TRP A 102 1.46 4.25 6.85
C TRP A 102 1.58 2.88 7.52
N TRP A 103 0.74 1.92 7.14
CA TRP A 103 0.86 0.54 7.61
C TRP A 103 2.17 -0.10 7.16
N GLN A 104 2.55 0.03 5.91
CA GLN A 104 3.82 -0.48 5.39
C GLN A 104 5.02 0.18 6.09
N GLN A 105 4.96 1.50 6.31
CA GLN A 105 5.98 2.23 7.06
C GLN A 105 6.13 1.71 8.48
N TYR A 106 5.02 1.40 9.14
CA TYR A 106 5.04 0.79 10.47
C TYR A 106 5.70 -0.60 10.43
N VAL A 107 5.27 -1.46 9.53
CA VAL A 107 5.76 -2.86 9.45
C VAL A 107 7.25 -2.92 9.17
N LEU A 108 7.78 -2.07 8.31
CA LEU A 108 9.19 -2.08 7.92
C LEU A 108 10.05 -1.07 8.70
N GLY A 109 9.47 -0.26 9.58
CA GLY A 109 10.20 0.83 10.24
C GLY A 109 10.69 1.88 9.25
N ALA A 110 9.92 2.15 8.19
CA ALA A 110 10.32 3.06 7.14
C ALA A 110 10.04 4.52 7.50
N ASP A 111 10.89 5.41 6.98
CA ASP A 111 10.83 6.85 7.25
C ASP A 111 9.83 7.55 6.33
N ARG A 112 9.77 7.14 5.07
CA ARG A 112 8.83 7.67 4.08
C ARG A 112 8.65 6.71 2.90
N THR A 113 7.59 6.96 2.13
CA THR A 113 7.23 6.17 0.95
C THR A 113 7.05 7.06 -0.27
N LEU A 114 7.64 6.69 -1.39
CA LEU A 114 7.31 7.28 -2.67
C LEU A 114 6.04 6.64 -3.21
N LEU A 115 4.92 7.36 -3.16
CA LEU A 115 3.72 6.97 -3.87
C LEU A 115 3.89 7.35 -5.34
N VAL A 116 3.78 6.37 -6.21
CA VAL A 116 3.93 6.52 -7.67
C VAL A 116 2.64 6.07 -8.32
N TRP A 117 2.09 6.90 -9.21
CA TRP A 117 0.87 6.49 -9.89
C TRP A 117 0.87 6.87 -11.36
N GLU A 118 0.25 6.01 -12.14
CA GLU A 118 0.01 6.23 -13.56
C GLU A 118 -1.48 6.43 -13.77
N GLN A 119 -1.83 7.61 -14.29
CA GLN A 119 -3.20 7.87 -14.71
C GLN A 119 -3.41 7.36 -16.14
N HIS A 120 -4.54 6.72 -16.38
CA HIS A 120 -4.90 6.21 -17.70
C HIS A 120 -6.31 6.62 -18.11
N LEU A 121 -6.56 6.65 -19.41
CA LEU A 121 -7.87 6.72 -20.02
C LEU A 121 -8.05 5.46 -20.87
N ASP A 122 -9.10 4.69 -20.61
CA ASP A 122 -9.34 3.41 -21.30
C ASP A 122 -8.10 2.50 -21.35
N PHE A 123 -7.38 2.42 -20.22
CA PHE A 123 -6.16 1.63 -20.05
C PHE A 123 -4.94 2.11 -20.86
N VAL A 124 -5.00 3.33 -21.40
CA VAL A 124 -3.85 3.97 -22.06
C VAL A 124 -3.28 5.03 -21.11
N PRO A 125 -1.99 4.98 -20.76
CA PRO A 125 -1.35 5.97 -19.90
C PRO A 125 -1.47 7.37 -20.50
N LEU A 126 -1.81 8.36 -19.66
CA LEU A 126 -1.99 9.77 -20.07
C LEU A 126 -0.67 10.55 -20.11
N THR A 127 0.35 10.07 -19.38
CA THR A 127 1.66 10.71 -19.31
C THR A 127 2.75 9.72 -19.72
N GLY A 128 3.89 10.24 -20.23
CA GLY A 128 5.04 9.41 -20.53
C GLY A 128 5.67 8.81 -19.28
N ASP A 129 5.86 9.66 -18.26
CA ASP A 129 6.35 9.25 -16.94
C ASP A 129 5.20 9.21 -15.93
N PRO A 130 5.26 8.29 -14.94
CA PRO A 130 4.30 8.28 -13.85
C PRO A 130 4.44 9.54 -12.97
N LEU A 131 3.36 9.90 -12.30
CA LEU A 131 3.36 10.94 -11.28
C LEU A 131 3.84 10.35 -9.96
N CYS A 132 4.45 11.15 -9.11
CA CYS A 132 4.88 10.67 -7.80
C CYS A 132 4.83 11.75 -6.72
N ARG A 133 4.73 11.30 -5.47
CA ARG A 133 4.79 12.16 -4.27
C ARG A 133 5.35 11.37 -3.10
N TRP A 134 6.23 12.01 -2.31
CA TRP A 134 6.65 11.47 -1.04
C TRP A 134 5.53 11.59 0.00
N VAL A 135 5.30 10.49 0.72
CA VAL A 135 4.39 10.43 1.87
C VAL A 135 5.23 10.20 3.11
N GLU A 136 5.23 11.19 4.00
CA GLU A 136 5.96 11.12 5.25
C GLU A 136 5.26 10.18 6.24
N ARG A 137 6.04 9.63 7.17
CA ARG A 137 5.53 8.82 8.26
C ARG A 137 4.63 9.64 9.18
N ASP A 138 3.50 9.07 9.56
CA ASP A 138 2.56 9.66 10.52
C ASP A 138 2.30 8.67 11.66
N ASP A 139 2.98 8.86 12.80
CA ASP A 139 2.89 7.95 13.94
C ASP A 139 1.52 7.99 14.64
N ASN A 140 0.77 9.09 14.55
CA ASN A 140 -0.59 9.16 15.07
C ASN A 140 -1.54 8.27 14.25
N GLU A 141 -1.47 8.37 12.94
CA GLU A 141 -2.26 7.51 12.04
C GLU A 141 -1.86 6.04 12.16
N ILE A 142 -0.56 5.76 12.30
CA ILE A 142 -0.05 4.40 12.55
C ILE A 142 -0.62 3.83 13.84
N HIS A 143 -0.64 4.61 14.92
CA HIS A 143 -1.19 4.16 16.21
C HIS A 143 -2.68 3.74 16.06
N ILE A 144 -3.46 4.53 15.36
CA ILE A 144 -4.87 4.20 15.07
C ILE A 144 -4.97 2.90 14.27
N LEU A 145 -4.16 2.76 13.21
CA LEU A 145 -4.17 1.56 12.36
C LEU A 145 -3.76 0.30 13.12
N VAL A 146 -2.77 0.38 13.98
CA VAL A 146 -2.33 -0.75 14.83
C VAL A 146 -3.46 -1.17 15.78
N GLY A 147 -4.15 -0.23 16.41
CA GLY A 147 -5.31 -0.52 17.24
C GLY A 147 -6.43 -1.25 16.48
N LEU A 148 -6.76 -0.79 15.27
CA LEU A 148 -7.77 -1.43 14.41
C LEU A 148 -7.32 -2.81 13.92
N ALA A 149 -6.03 -3.00 13.63
CA ALA A 149 -5.48 -4.30 13.24
C ALA A 149 -5.55 -5.31 14.37
N ASN A 150 -5.18 -4.92 15.58
CA ASN A 150 -5.28 -5.77 16.77
C ASN A 150 -6.74 -6.16 17.03
N ARG A 151 -7.66 -5.22 16.91
CA ARG A 151 -9.10 -5.47 17.03
C ARG A 151 -9.60 -6.48 16.00
N LEU A 152 -9.12 -6.37 14.74
CA LEU A 152 -9.43 -7.33 13.69
C LEU A 152 -8.91 -8.74 14.05
N LEU A 153 -7.66 -8.84 14.51
CA LEU A 153 -7.06 -10.12 14.90
C LEU A 153 -7.83 -10.77 16.06
N ASP A 154 -8.24 -9.99 17.07
CA ASP A 154 -9.06 -10.47 18.19
C ASP A 154 -10.40 -11.07 17.73
N ILE A 155 -11.02 -10.49 16.70
CA ILE A 155 -12.29 -10.98 16.19
C ILE A 155 -12.11 -12.30 15.42
N ILE A 156 -11.10 -12.38 14.56
CA ILE A 156 -10.89 -13.58 13.73
C ILE A 156 -10.27 -14.75 14.49
N ALA A 157 -9.65 -14.50 15.66
CA ALA A 157 -9.09 -15.54 16.52
C ALA A 157 -10.13 -16.22 17.42
N ARG A 158 -11.37 -15.71 17.49
CA ARG A 158 -12.48 -16.28 18.28
C ARG A 158 -13.25 -17.33 17.50
#